data_ea25ac41f893b3e621478a6b6df7a20e
#
_entry.id   ea25ac41f893b3e621478a6b6df7a20e
#
_cell.length_a   1.000
_cell.length_b   1.000
_cell.length_c   1.000
_cell.angle_alpha   90.00
_cell.angle_beta   90.00
_cell.angle_gamma   90.00
#
_symmetry.space_group_name_H-M   'P 1'
#
loop_
_entity.id
_entity.type
_entity.pdbx_description
1 polymer ?
#
loop_
_entity_poly.entity_id
_entity_poly.type
_entity_poly.pdbx_seq_one_letter_code
_entity_poly.pdbx_strand_id
1 'polypeptide(L)'
;GILLAEDGTKLSKKLRNYTEPSVIFDNQGSDALRWYLMSSTIVRGGDLRISDSGIDDVVRQVLLPIWNAYGFFTLYANVDGHRATMRSDSGHLLDRYLLAKTSMLVEAVADRMDAYDLSGATHELQGFIDALNNWYIRRSRDRFWSKSTTADDADKRDAYDTLYTVLVTFCRVAAPMLPMVSEEIHSALTGGSSVHLADWPDTGDLPSDPALVARMDRLRDVASTTLRLREDH
;
A
#
# COMPACT_ATOMS: atom_id res chain seq x y z
N GLY A 1 8.92 -11.93 -23.31
CA GLY A 1 9.00 -12.89 -22.22
C GLY A 1 8.02 -14.05 -22.36
N ILE A 2 8.30 -15.13 -21.70
CA ILE A 2 7.47 -16.34 -21.72
C ILE A 2 7.07 -16.67 -20.29
N LEU A 3 5.81 -17.06 -20.10
CA LEU A 3 5.36 -17.65 -18.84
C LEU A 3 5.75 -19.14 -18.83
N LEU A 4 6.44 -19.53 -17.78
CA LEU A 4 6.90 -20.88 -17.53
C LEU A 4 6.20 -21.45 -16.30
N ALA A 5 6.03 -22.75 -16.24
CA ALA A 5 5.61 -23.45 -15.05
C ALA A 5 6.71 -23.36 -13.95
N GLU A 6 6.38 -23.75 -12.75
CA GLU A 6 7.30 -23.67 -11.60
C GLU A 6 8.58 -24.47 -11.83
N ASP A 7 8.50 -25.59 -12.55
CA ASP A 7 9.63 -26.44 -12.94
C ASP A 7 10.48 -25.84 -14.09
N GLY A 8 10.07 -24.68 -14.64
CA GLY A 8 10.73 -24.02 -15.75
C GLY A 8 10.34 -24.53 -17.14
N THR A 9 9.41 -25.46 -17.25
CA THR A 9 8.87 -25.91 -18.53
C THR A 9 7.82 -24.92 -19.08
N LYS A 10 7.59 -24.95 -20.40
CA LYS A 10 6.55 -24.10 -21.00
C LYS A 10 5.17 -24.49 -20.50
N LEU A 11 4.31 -23.52 -20.18
CA LEU A 11 2.92 -23.76 -19.80
C LEU A 11 2.20 -24.57 -20.90
N SER A 12 1.50 -25.62 -20.49
CA SER A 12 0.80 -26.51 -21.39
C SER A 12 -0.50 -27.02 -20.81
N LYS A 13 -1.61 -26.73 -21.50
CA LYS A 13 -2.94 -27.30 -21.15
C LYS A 13 -2.94 -28.80 -21.12
N LYS A 14 -2.17 -29.46 -22.02
CA LYS A 14 -2.06 -30.93 -22.08
C LYS A 14 -1.36 -31.50 -20.85
N LEU A 15 -0.33 -30.82 -20.36
CA LEU A 15 0.45 -31.24 -19.19
C LEU A 15 -0.20 -30.81 -17.87
N ARG A 16 -1.15 -29.86 -17.90
CA ARG A 16 -1.77 -29.27 -16.71
C ARG A 16 -0.75 -28.83 -15.66
N ASN A 17 0.34 -28.21 -16.13
CA ASN A 17 1.48 -27.82 -15.30
C ASN A 17 1.38 -26.37 -14.78
N TYR A 18 0.17 -25.84 -14.67
CA TYR A 18 -0.13 -24.54 -14.08
C TYR A 18 -1.54 -24.53 -13.52
N THR A 19 -1.80 -23.66 -12.55
CA THR A 19 -3.12 -23.44 -11.99
C THR A 19 -3.95 -22.57 -12.93
N GLU A 20 -5.18 -22.99 -13.25
CA GLU A 20 -6.08 -22.21 -14.10
C GLU A 20 -6.37 -20.84 -13.46
N PRO A 21 -6.38 -19.74 -14.23
CA PRO A 21 -6.59 -18.39 -13.68
C PRO A 21 -7.88 -18.23 -12.88
N SER A 22 -8.96 -18.95 -13.26
CA SER A 22 -10.21 -18.93 -12.51
C SER A 22 -10.04 -19.44 -11.07
N VAL A 23 -9.23 -20.48 -10.88
CA VAL A 23 -8.94 -21.03 -9.54
C VAL A 23 -8.14 -20.02 -8.71
N ILE A 24 -7.18 -19.31 -9.34
CA ILE A 24 -6.42 -18.23 -8.68
C ILE A 24 -7.36 -17.09 -8.30
N PHE A 25 -8.29 -16.71 -9.18
CA PHE A 25 -9.25 -15.64 -8.88
C PHE A 25 -10.17 -16.00 -7.70
N ASP A 26 -10.59 -17.26 -7.62
CA ASP A 26 -11.45 -17.73 -6.53
C ASP A 26 -10.71 -17.83 -5.18
N ASN A 27 -9.41 -18.11 -5.19
CA ASN A 27 -8.62 -18.35 -3.98
C ASN A 27 -7.85 -17.09 -3.51
N GLN A 28 -7.12 -16.43 -4.43
CA GLN A 28 -6.21 -15.31 -4.11
C GLN A 28 -6.75 -13.95 -4.57
N GLY A 29 -7.71 -13.94 -5.50
CA GLY A 29 -8.25 -12.74 -6.11
C GLY A 29 -7.48 -12.26 -7.35
N SER A 30 -8.16 -11.51 -8.18
CA SER A 30 -7.59 -10.99 -9.44
C SER A 30 -6.46 -9.98 -9.21
N ASP A 31 -6.55 -9.17 -8.15
CA ASP A 31 -5.51 -8.19 -7.81
C ASP A 31 -4.18 -8.88 -7.45
N ALA A 32 -4.21 -10.05 -6.79
CA ALA A 32 -3.01 -10.80 -6.46
C ALA A 32 -2.25 -11.26 -7.72
N LEU A 33 -2.96 -11.88 -8.66
CA LEU A 33 -2.36 -12.30 -9.93
C LEU A 33 -1.90 -11.10 -10.76
N ARG A 34 -2.70 -10.03 -10.82
CA ARG A 34 -2.35 -8.81 -11.54
C ARG A 34 -1.06 -8.20 -11.00
N TRP A 35 -0.97 -8.02 -9.68
CA TRP A 35 0.24 -7.49 -9.03
C TRP A 35 1.44 -8.40 -9.27
N TYR A 36 1.29 -9.72 -9.10
CA TYR A 36 2.37 -10.67 -9.33
C TYR A 36 2.97 -10.55 -10.73
N LEU A 37 2.11 -10.42 -11.75
CA LEU A 37 2.57 -10.23 -13.13
C LEU A 37 3.24 -8.86 -13.34
N MET A 38 2.63 -7.78 -12.84
CA MET A 38 3.12 -6.41 -13.06
C MET A 38 4.42 -6.12 -12.29
N SER A 39 4.65 -6.75 -11.14
CA SER A 39 5.89 -6.62 -10.36
C SER A 39 7.04 -7.46 -10.92
N SER A 40 6.77 -8.39 -11.83
CA SER A 40 7.75 -9.36 -12.33
C SER A 40 8.54 -8.87 -13.54
N THR A 41 9.53 -9.67 -13.95
CA THR A 41 10.35 -9.42 -15.14
C THR A 41 9.58 -9.56 -16.46
N ILE A 42 8.39 -10.19 -16.46
CA ILE A 42 7.60 -10.43 -17.67
C ILE A 42 7.23 -9.12 -18.37
N VAL A 43 6.92 -8.07 -17.62
CA VAL A 43 6.55 -6.75 -18.15
C VAL A 43 7.71 -6.01 -18.83
N ARG A 44 8.95 -6.48 -18.60
CA ARG A 44 10.16 -5.98 -19.25
C ARG A 44 10.71 -6.94 -20.32
N GLY A 45 9.91 -7.92 -20.72
CA GLY A 45 10.29 -8.90 -21.75
C GLY A 45 11.12 -10.08 -21.24
N GLY A 46 11.35 -10.20 -19.93
CA GLY A 46 11.99 -11.35 -19.31
C GLY A 46 11.02 -12.54 -19.15
N ASP A 47 11.55 -13.72 -18.86
CA ASP A 47 10.74 -14.90 -18.56
C ASP A 47 10.31 -14.90 -17.09
N LEU A 48 9.12 -15.44 -16.82
CA LEU A 48 8.57 -15.58 -15.48
C LEU A 48 8.16 -17.02 -15.22
N ARG A 49 8.70 -17.63 -14.16
CA ARG A 49 8.17 -18.87 -13.60
C ARG A 49 7.00 -18.51 -12.69
N ILE A 50 5.79 -18.94 -13.10
CA ILE A 50 4.59 -18.71 -12.30
C ILE A 50 4.49 -19.77 -11.21
N SER A 51 4.23 -19.35 -9.98
CA SER A 51 3.98 -20.22 -8.83
C SER A 51 2.83 -19.70 -8.00
N ASP A 52 2.02 -20.59 -7.47
CA ASP A 52 0.92 -20.24 -6.57
C ASP A 52 1.46 -19.60 -5.29
N SER A 53 2.60 -20.10 -4.77
CA SER A 53 3.27 -19.53 -3.61
C SER A 53 3.71 -18.07 -3.81
N GLY A 54 4.16 -17.71 -5.02
CA GLY A 54 4.49 -16.32 -5.35
C GLY A 54 3.27 -15.40 -5.38
N ILE A 55 2.11 -15.92 -5.79
CA ILE A 55 0.85 -15.20 -5.76
C ILE A 55 0.34 -15.07 -4.31
N ASP A 56 0.47 -16.11 -3.48
CA ASP A 56 0.17 -16.06 -2.05
C ASP A 56 1.04 -15.05 -1.31
N ASP A 57 2.30 -14.88 -1.72
CA ASP A 57 3.18 -13.84 -1.17
C ASP A 57 2.64 -12.43 -1.44
N VAL A 58 2.07 -12.17 -2.61
CA VAL A 58 1.41 -10.89 -2.89
C VAL A 58 0.23 -10.65 -1.94
N VAL A 59 -0.60 -11.68 -1.71
CA VAL A 59 -1.70 -11.56 -0.73
C VAL A 59 -1.16 -11.17 0.64
N ARG A 60 -0.12 -11.86 1.12
CA ARG A 60 0.45 -11.64 2.45
C ARG A 60 1.19 -10.30 2.59
N GLN A 61 1.92 -9.89 1.55
CA GLN A 61 2.84 -8.75 1.63
C GLN A 61 2.23 -7.44 1.12
N VAL A 62 1.14 -7.50 0.34
CA VAL A 62 0.53 -6.33 -0.28
C VAL A 62 -0.94 -6.19 0.10
N LEU A 63 -1.78 -7.17 -0.25
CA LEU A 63 -3.24 -7.04 -0.09
C LEU A 63 -3.66 -7.02 1.38
N LEU A 64 -3.20 -7.98 2.18
CA LEU A 64 -3.53 -8.02 3.60
C LEU A 64 -3.02 -6.80 4.38
N PRO A 65 -1.78 -6.31 4.18
CA PRO A 65 -1.32 -5.12 4.87
C PRO A 65 -2.17 -3.87 4.58
N ILE A 66 -2.54 -3.61 3.32
CA ILE A 66 -3.37 -2.43 3.03
C ILE A 66 -4.81 -2.61 3.56
N TRP A 67 -5.37 -3.80 3.45
CA TRP A 67 -6.67 -4.12 4.03
C TRP A 67 -6.67 -3.97 5.56
N ASN A 68 -5.60 -4.41 6.22
CA ASN A 68 -5.44 -4.26 7.67
C ASN A 68 -5.28 -2.79 8.10
N ALA A 69 -4.59 -1.96 7.29
CA ALA A 69 -4.49 -0.52 7.55
C ALA A 69 -5.87 0.16 7.47
N TYR A 70 -6.66 -0.18 6.45
CA TYR A 70 -8.05 0.25 6.32
C TYR A 70 -8.93 -0.26 7.48
N GLY A 71 -8.83 -1.55 7.81
CA GLY A 71 -9.57 -2.14 8.94
C GLY A 71 -9.21 -1.51 10.28
N PHE A 72 -7.94 -1.20 10.51
CA PHE A 72 -7.48 -0.47 11.69
C PHE A 72 -8.13 0.92 11.76
N PHE A 73 -8.09 1.68 10.67
CA PHE A 73 -8.71 2.99 10.60
C PHE A 73 -10.20 2.94 10.90
N THR A 74 -10.95 2.10 10.17
CA THR A 74 -12.41 2.04 10.28
C THR A 74 -12.88 1.53 11.65
N LEU A 75 -12.17 0.55 12.21
CA LEU A 75 -12.49 0.02 13.55
C LEU A 75 -12.46 1.13 14.60
N TYR A 76 -11.34 1.86 14.68
CA TYR A 76 -11.18 2.88 15.73
C TYR A 76 -11.97 4.16 15.42
N ALA A 77 -12.06 4.59 14.17
CA ALA A 77 -12.89 5.73 13.80
C ALA A 77 -14.38 5.50 14.14
N ASN A 78 -14.89 4.30 13.91
CA ASN A 78 -16.26 3.94 14.25
C ASN A 78 -16.48 3.88 15.77
N VAL A 79 -15.53 3.33 16.53
CA VAL A 79 -15.61 3.27 18.01
C VAL A 79 -15.63 4.67 18.60
N ASP A 80 -14.79 5.57 18.07
CA ASP A 80 -14.71 6.95 18.55
C ASP A 80 -15.78 7.88 17.95
N GLY A 81 -16.57 7.41 16.97
CA GLY A 81 -17.56 8.22 16.24
C GLY A 81 -16.93 9.36 15.45
N HIS A 82 -15.64 9.22 15.06
CA HIS A 82 -14.92 10.24 14.33
C HIS A 82 -15.19 10.15 12.82
N ARG A 83 -15.54 11.29 12.23
CA ARG A 83 -15.62 11.45 10.77
C ARG A 83 -14.39 12.20 10.29
N ALA A 84 -13.45 11.45 9.77
CA ALA A 84 -12.20 12.01 9.29
C ALA A 84 -12.40 12.86 8.01
N THR A 85 -11.52 13.82 7.84
CA THR A 85 -11.46 14.70 6.67
C THR A 85 -10.05 14.70 6.08
N MET A 86 -9.94 15.09 4.82
CA MET A 86 -8.62 15.26 4.19
C MET A 86 -7.84 16.36 4.93
N ARG A 87 -6.60 16.03 5.33
CA ARG A 87 -5.74 16.95 6.09
C ARG A 87 -4.28 16.78 5.74
N SER A 88 -3.56 17.89 5.64
CA SER A 88 -2.14 17.91 5.26
C SER A 88 -1.25 18.72 6.20
N ASP A 89 -1.82 19.34 7.26
CA ASP A 89 -1.16 20.33 8.11
C ASP A 89 -0.92 19.87 9.57
N SER A 90 -0.92 18.55 9.83
CA SER A 90 -0.60 18.04 11.17
C SER A 90 0.79 18.47 11.64
N GLY A 91 0.88 18.89 12.90
CA GLY A 91 2.14 19.23 13.57
C GLY A 91 2.93 18.02 14.06
N HIS A 92 2.31 16.84 14.17
CA HIS A 92 2.96 15.65 14.70
C HIS A 92 4.02 15.10 13.72
N LEU A 93 5.19 14.75 14.23
CA LEU A 93 6.34 14.35 13.40
C LEU A 93 6.06 13.16 12.47
N LEU A 94 5.37 12.13 12.98
CA LEU A 94 5.04 10.94 12.19
C LEU A 94 3.99 11.23 11.11
N ASP A 95 3.05 12.13 11.39
CA ASP A 95 2.04 12.53 10.40
C ASP A 95 2.70 13.33 9.26
N ARG A 96 3.54 14.31 9.60
CA ARG A 96 4.33 15.06 8.61
C ARG A 96 5.19 14.16 7.74
N TYR A 97 5.85 13.17 8.36
CA TYR A 97 6.62 12.18 7.62
C TYR A 97 5.75 11.38 6.65
N LEU A 98 4.62 10.85 7.12
CA LEU A 98 3.77 9.99 6.28
C LEU A 98 3.11 10.78 5.15
N LEU A 99 2.63 12.00 5.43
CA LEU A 99 2.06 12.89 4.42
C LEU A 99 3.09 13.29 3.36
N ALA A 100 4.31 13.66 3.77
CA ALA A 100 5.39 13.97 2.83
C ALA A 100 5.82 12.74 2.02
N LYS A 101 5.85 11.55 2.64
CA LYS A 101 6.11 10.30 1.94
C LYS A 101 5.00 9.94 0.95
N THR A 102 3.75 10.28 1.26
CA THR A 102 2.61 10.12 0.35
C THR A 102 2.75 11.03 -0.87
N SER A 103 3.15 12.30 -0.67
CA SER A 103 3.45 13.21 -1.78
C SER A 103 4.53 12.64 -2.71
N MET A 104 5.63 12.16 -2.14
CA MET A 104 6.70 11.52 -2.93
C MET A 104 6.22 10.25 -3.65
N LEU A 105 5.33 9.46 -3.04
CA LEU A 105 4.75 8.27 -3.68
C LEU A 105 3.95 8.65 -4.92
N VAL A 106 3.10 9.69 -4.83
CA VAL A 106 2.29 10.16 -5.96
C VAL A 106 3.17 10.51 -7.15
N GLU A 107 4.24 11.26 -6.91
CA GLU A 107 5.21 11.68 -7.95
C GLU A 107 5.98 10.47 -8.50
N ALA A 108 6.55 9.64 -7.61
CA ALA A 108 7.36 8.50 -8.02
C ALA A 108 6.57 7.48 -8.85
N VAL A 109 5.33 7.19 -8.48
CA VAL A 109 4.48 6.26 -9.25
C VAL A 109 4.08 6.88 -10.59
N ALA A 110 3.76 8.18 -10.66
CA ALA A 110 3.50 8.86 -11.92
C ALA A 110 4.71 8.76 -12.88
N ASP A 111 5.90 9.11 -12.41
CA ASP A 111 7.14 9.03 -13.20
C ASP A 111 7.42 7.61 -13.71
N ARG A 112 7.19 6.59 -12.86
CA ARG A 112 7.35 5.18 -13.26
C ARG A 112 6.33 4.78 -14.32
N MET A 113 5.07 5.20 -14.15
CA MET A 113 4.00 4.89 -15.12
C MET A 113 4.22 5.58 -16.45
N ASP A 114 4.64 6.83 -16.47
CA ASP A 114 4.98 7.58 -17.69
C ASP A 114 6.18 6.97 -18.43
N ALA A 115 7.10 6.36 -17.68
CA ALA A 115 8.22 5.59 -18.23
C ALA A 115 7.87 4.13 -18.59
N TYR A 116 6.61 3.71 -18.46
CA TYR A 116 6.17 2.30 -18.61
C TYR A 116 6.90 1.32 -17.69
N ASP A 117 7.43 1.79 -16.56
CA ASP A 117 8.12 0.97 -15.56
C ASP A 117 7.14 0.43 -14.51
N LEU A 118 6.29 -0.53 -14.90
CA LEU A 118 5.27 -1.11 -14.04
C LEU A 118 5.87 -1.78 -12.80
N SER A 119 6.98 -2.48 -12.97
CA SER A 119 7.63 -3.15 -11.83
C SER A 119 8.28 -2.16 -10.86
N GLY A 120 8.76 -1.02 -11.34
CA GLY A 120 9.20 0.09 -10.50
C GLY A 120 8.04 0.71 -9.73
N ALA A 121 6.90 0.95 -10.40
CA ALA A 121 5.71 1.49 -9.75
C ALA A 121 5.19 0.57 -8.63
N THR A 122 5.13 -0.74 -8.86
CA THR A 122 4.74 -1.71 -7.80
C THR A 122 5.73 -1.72 -6.64
N HIS A 123 7.02 -1.54 -6.89
CA HIS A 123 8.05 -1.47 -5.84
C HIS A 123 7.86 -0.22 -4.95
N GLU A 124 7.58 0.95 -5.53
CA GLU A 124 7.28 2.18 -4.77
C GLU A 124 6.07 1.98 -3.85
N LEU A 125 4.98 1.40 -4.39
CA LEU A 125 3.77 1.11 -3.61
C LEU A 125 4.05 0.13 -2.47
N GLN A 126 4.81 -0.95 -2.70
CA GLN A 126 5.14 -1.93 -1.67
C GLN A 126 5.98 -1.33 -0.55
N GLY A 127 6.97 -0.52 -0.91
CA GLY A 127 7.80 0.21 0.07
C GLY A 127 6.97 1.18 0.92
N PHE A 128 5.96 1.80 0.32
CA PHE A 128 5.02 2.67 1.04
C PHE A 128 4.12 1.88 2.00
N ILE A 129 3.56 0.74 1.58
CA ILE A 129 2.74 -0.15 2.42
C ILE A 129 3.52 -0.58 3.67
N ASP A 130 4.82 -0.90 3.53
CA ASP A 130 5.69 -1.23 4.66
C ASP A 130 5.85 -0.03 5.61
N ALA A 131 6.10 1.17 5.08
CA ALA A 131 6.20 2.39 5.88
C ALA A 131 4.91 2.71 6.63
N LEU A 132 3.76 2.55 5.98
CA LEU A 132 2.46 2.78 6.57
C LEU A 132 2.19 1.84 7.75
N ASN A 133 2.35 0.52 7.55
CA ASN A 133 1.98 -0.47 8.54
C ASN A 133 3.04 -0.66 9.63
N ASN A 134 4.29 -0.93 9.22
CA ASN A 134 5.35 -1.35 10.14
C ASN A 134 6.00 -0.18 10.86
N TRP A 135 5.80 1.05 10.37
CA TRP A 135 6.33 2.24 11.02
C TRP A 135 5.23 3.16 11.55
N TYR A 136 4.42 3.76 10.68
CA TYR A 136 3.44 4.76 11.10
C TYR A 136 2.36 4.18 12.01
N ILE A 137 1.58 3.22 11.54
CA ILE A 137 0.47 2.63 12.32
C ILE A 137 1.00 2.01 13.61
N ARG A 138 2.09 1.22 13.50
CA ARG A 138 2.65 0.55 14.67
C ARG A 138 3.10 1.51 15.77
N ARG A 139 3.64 2.68 15.41
CA ARG A 139 4.15 3.68 16.37
C ARG A 139 3.10 4.71 16.78
N SER A 140 2.01 4.81 16.08
CA SER A 140 0.92 5.73 16.37
C SER A 140 -0.24 5.07 17.14
N ARG A 141 -0.16 3.77 17.44
CA ARG A 141 -1.28 3.03 18.08
C ARG A 141 -1.80 3.70 19.33
N ASP A 142 -0.93 4.17 20.22
CA ASP A 142 -1.30 4.80 21.48
C ASP A 142 -2.16 6.06 21.27
N ARG A 143 -1.98 6.77 20.16
CA ARG A 143 -2.79 7.93 19.80
C ARG A 143 -4.23 7.53 19.48
N PHE A 144 -4.42 6.42 18.75
CA PHE A 144 -5.74 5.88 18.45
C PHE A 144 -6.41 5.24 19.67
N TRP A 145 -5.62 4.66 20.61
CA TRP A 145 -6.10 4.02 21.82
C TRP A 145 -6.32 4.96 23.00
N SER A 146 -5.94 6.23 22.86
CA SER A 146 -6.20 7.25 23.86
C SER A 146 -7.68 7.24 24.26
N LYS A 147 -7.94 7.38 25.56
CA LYS A 147 -9.32 7.44 26.09
C LYS A 147 -9.98 8.80 25.86
N SER A 148 -9.24 9.79 25.40
CA SER A 148 -9.75 11.10 25.03
C SER A 148 -10.68 11.01 23.82
N THR A 149 -11.69 11.88 23.78
CA THR A 149 -12.51 12.03 22.57
C THR A 149 -11.75 12.81 21.51
N THR A 150 -12.09 12.62 20.23
CA THR A 150 -11.48 13.40 19.15
C THR A 150 -11.87 14.88 19.20
N ALA A 151 -12.90 15.27 19.94
CA ALA A 151 -13.27 16.66 20.17
C ALA A 151 -12.27 17.36 21.10
N ASP A 152 -11.76 16.64 22.11
CA ASP A 152 -10.89 17.18 23.16
C ASP A 152 -9.40 16.93 22.88
N ASP A 153 -9.08 15.99 21.99
CA ASP A 153 -7.72 15.55 21.67
C ASP A 153 -7.37 15.86 20.21
N ALA A 154 -6.68 16.98 20.00
CA ALA A 154 -6.27 17.40 18.67
C ALA A 154 -5.28 16.41 18.04
N ASP A 155 -4.38 15.80 18.83
CA ASP A 155 -3.41 14.83 18.32
C ASP A 155 -4.08 13.55 17.83
N LYS A 156 -5.09 13.07 18.56
CA LYS A 156 -5.90 11.92 18.15
C LYS A 156 -6.67 12.21 16.86
N ARG A 157 -7.27 13.39 16.74
CA ARG A 157 -7.96 13.83 15.52
C ARG A 157 -7.00 13.91 14.35
N ASP A 158 -5.83 14.51 14.56
CA ASP A 158 -4.79 14.63 13.54
C ASP A 158 -4.33 13.26 13.02
N ALA A 159 -4.22 12.26 13.92
CA ALA A 159 -3.87 10.89 13.53
C ALA A 159 -4.93 10.26 12.63
N TYR A 160 -6.23 10.43 12.93
CA TYR A 160 -7.32 9.93 12.09
C TYR A 160 -7.35 10.62 10.74
N ASP A 161 -7.30 11.95 10.71
CA ASP A 161 -7.38 12.73 9.48
C ASP A 161 -6.17 12.47 8.58
N THR A 162 -4.98 12.31 9.17
CA THR A 162 -3.78 11.90 8.44
C THR A 162 -3.93 10.52 7.81
N LEU A 163 -4.36 9.52 8.59
CA LEU A 163 -4.49 8.15 8.08
C LEU A 163 -5.57 8.06 7.00
N TYR A 164 -6.68 8.79 7.16
CA TYR A 164 -7.72 8.92 6.14
C TYR A 164 -7.16 9.50 4.84
N THR A 165 -6.47 10.65 4.93
CA THR A 165 -5.85 11.32 3.79
C THR A 165 -4.92 10.39 3.02
N VAL A 166 -4.08 9.67 3.76
CA VAL A 166 -3.13 8.72 3.19
C VAL A 166 -3.81 7.54 2.52
N LEU A 167 -4.83 6.95 3.15
CA LEU A 167 -5.55 5.81 2.58
C LEU A 167 -6.31 6.19 1.29
N VAL A 168 -7.01 7.33 1.30
CA VAL A 168 -7.71 7.83 0.11
C VAL A 168 -6.73 8.11 -1.03
N THR A 169 -5.63 8.80 -0.74
CA THR A 169 -4.61 9.11 -1.75
C THR A 169 -3.93 7.84 -2.26
N PHE A 170 -3.56 6.93 -1.37
CA PHE A 170 -2.97 5.64 -1.74
C PHE A 170 -3.87 4.85 -2.69
N CYS A 171 -5.18 4.75 -2.41
CA CYS A 171 -6.12 4.03 -3.27
C CYS A 171 -6.15 4.61 -4.69
N ARG A 172 -6.12 5.95 -4.83
CA ARG A 172 -6.09 6.60 -6.14
C ARG A 172 -4.81 6.29 -6.91
N VAL A 173 -3.66 6.28 -6.22
CA VAL A 173 -2.35 5.96 -6.82
C VAL A 173 -2.24 4.47 -7.15
N ALA A 174 -2.77 3.59 -6.30
CA ALA A 174 -2.67 2.15 -6.47
C ALA A 174 -3.71 1.55 -7.43
N ALA A 175 -4.80 2.27 -7.74
CA ALA A 175 -5.91 1.76 -8.55
C ALA A 175 -5.49 1.12 -9.89
N PRO A 176 -4.50 1.63 -10.65
CA PRO A 176 -4.05 0.97 -11.88
C PRO A 176 -3.44 -0.41 -11.64
N MET A 177 -2.86 -0.65 -10.45
CA MET A 177 -2.19 -1.91 -10.08
C MET A 177 -3.10 -2.83 -9.28
N LEU A 178 -3.94 -2.29 -8.41
CA LEU A 178 -4.82 -2.96 -7.46
C LEU A 178 -6.27 -2.48 -7.63
N PRO A 179 -6.91 -2.69 -8.78
CA PRO A 179 -8.19 -2.06 -9.10
C PRO A 179 -9.33 -2.44 -8.15
N MET A 180 -9.40 -3.69 -7.69
CA MET A 180 -10.53 -4.16 -6.89
C MET A 180 -10.42 -3.71 -5.41
N VAL A 181 -9.26 -3.92 -4.78
CA VAL A 181 -9.08 -3.53 -3.38
C VAL A 181 -9.05 -2.02 -3.20
N SER A 182 -8.51 -1.29 -4.18
CA SER A 182 -8.52 0.18 -4.15
C SER A 182 -9.94 0.73 -4.30
N GLU A 183 -10.76 0.14 -5.15
CA GLU A 183 -12.18 0.52 -5.30
C GLU A 183 -12.95 0.31 -4.01
N GLU A 184 -12.83 -0.86 -3.41
CA GLU A 184 -13.54 -1.22 -2.18
C GLU A 184 -13.18 -0.27 -1.03
N ILE A 185 -11.90 -0.02 -0.81
CA ILE A 185 -11.43 0.87 0.25
C ILE A 185 -11.82 2.32 -0.03
N HIS A 186 -11.58 2.82 -1.25
CA HIS A 186 -11.86 4.20 -1.60
C HIS A 186 -13.36 4.52 -1.53
N SER A 187 -14.21 3.67 -2.11
CA SER A 187 -15.65 3.84 -2.10
C SER A 187 -16.20 3.86 -0.67
N ALA A 188 -15.74 2.95 0.18
CA ALA A 188 -16.13 2.91 1.59
C ALA A 188 -15.69 4.14 2.39
N LEU A 189 -14.50 4.68 2.11
CA LEU A 189 -13.98 5.87 2.78
C LEU A 189 -14.63 7.17 2.33
N THR A 190 -14.96 7.29 1.04
CA THR A 190 -15.42 8.56 0.43
C THR A 190 -16.94 8.65 0.28
N GLY A 191 -17.66 7.58 0.58
CA GLY A 191 -19.13 7.56 0.49
C GLY A 191 -19.67 7.35 -0.90
N GLY A 192 -18.93 6.72 -1.82
CA GLY A 192 -19.49 6.12 -3.01
C GLY A 192 -19.00 6.59 -4.38
N SER A 193 -17.98 7.43 -4.48
CA SER A 193 -17.36 7.69 -5.77
C SER A 193 -16.39 6.57 -6.13
N SER A 194 -16.46 6.06 -7.37
CA SER A 194 -15.48 5.09 -7.85
C SER A 194 -14.09 5.71 -7.93
N VAL A 195 -13.08 4.98 -7.42
CA VAL A 195 -11.68 5.40 -7.53
C VAL A 195 -11.23 5.51 -8.98
N HIS A 196 -11.83 4.73 -9.86
CA HIS A 196 -11.51 4.71 -11.30
C HIS A 196 -12.03 5.91 -12.08
N LEU A 197 -12.91 6.71 -11.47
CA LEU A 197 -13.42 7.97 -12.01
C LEU A 197 -12.77 9.19 -11.33
N ALA A 198 -11.92 8.97 -10.35
CA ALA A 198 -11.20 10.04 -9.66
C ALA A 198 -9.97 10.46 -10.47
N ASP A 199 -9.65 11.76 -10.41
CA ASP A 199 -8.42 12.28 -10.98
C ASP A 199 -7.19 11.77 -10.22
N TRP A 200 -6.03 11.76 -10.89
CA TRP A 200 -4.75 11.52 -10.22
C TRP A 200 -4.55 12.53 -9.09
N PRO A 201 -4.04 12.10 -7.90
CA PRO A 201 -3.89 13.02 -6.78
C PRO A 201 -2.95 14.20 -7.10
N ASP A 202 -3.37 15.41 -6.71
CA ASP A 202 -2.50 16.58 -6.77
C ASP A 202 -1.58 16.62 -5.55
N THR A 203 -0.27 16.74 -5.78
CA THR A 203 0.73 16.85 -4.71
C THR A 203 0.77 18.22 -4.08
N GLY A 204 0.19 19.25 -4.70
CA GLY A 204 0.08 20.59 -4.15
C GLY A 204 -0.70 20.67 -2.83
N ASP A 205 -1.57 19.71 -2.58
CA ASP A 205 -2.34 19.59 -1.34
C ASP A 205 -1.60 18.84 -0.23
N LEU A 206 -0.42 18.26 -0.50
CA LEU A 206 0.38 17.49 0.45
C LEU A 206 1.70 18.19 0.77
N PRO A 207 2.23 18.04 1.99
CA PRO A 207 3.50 18.65 2.35
C PRO A 207 4.66 17.98 1.59
N SER A 208 5.63 18.78 1.18
CA SER A 208 6.89 18.32 0.61
C SER A 208 8.01 18.51 1.63
N ASP A 209 8.57 17.40 2.15
CA ASP A 209 9.74 17.43 3.07
C ASP A 209 10.64 16.22 2.79
N PRO A 210 11.38 16.20 1.66
CA PRO A 210 12.25 15.08 1.30
C PRO A 210 13.35 14.81 2.34
N ALA A 211 13.81 15.86 3.03
CA ALA A 211 14.83 15.74 4.06
C ALA A 211 14.33 15.00 5.30
N LEU A 212 13.08 15.25 5.71
CA LEU A 212 12.43 14.51 6.79
C LEU A 212 12.24 13.06 6.39
N VAL A 213 11.72 12.80 5.18
CA VAL A 213 11.49 11.44 4.67
C VAL A 213 12.79 10.66 4.65
N ALA A 214 13.87 11.21 4.08
CA ALA A 214 15.17 10.53 4.01
C ALA A 214 15.76 10.21 5.40
N ARG A 215 15.63 11.12 6.36
CA ARG A 215 16.08 10.88 7.75
C ARG A 215 15.27 9.79 8.44
N MET A 216 13.95 9.81 8.27
CA MET A 216 13.07 8.82 8.90
C MET A 216 13.24 7.44 8.27
N ASP A 217 13.38 7.36 6.94
CA ASP A 217 13.65 6.08 6.25
C ASP A 217 14.98 5.47 6.71
N ARG A 218 16.02 6.29 6.87
CA ARG A 218 17.30 5.82 7.44
C ARG A 218 17.15 5.27 8.87
N LEU A 219 16.33 5.91 9.71
CA LEU A 219 16.03 5.39 11.06
C LEU A 219 15.28 4.06 11.00
N ARG A 220 14.36 3.90 10.06
CA ARG A 220 13.64 2.63 9.83
C ARG A 220 14.61 1.52 9.43
N ASP A 221 15.55 1.80 8.53
CA ASP A 221 16.56 0.83 8.07
C ASP A 221 17.47 0.39 9.21
N VAL A 222 17.94 1.34 10.04
CA VAL A 222 18.75 1.03 11.22
C VAL A 222 17.96 0.18 12.21
N ALA A 223 16.70 0.54 12.50
CA ALA A 223 15.86 -0.23 13.42
C ALA A 223 15.60 -1.66 12.91
N SER A 224 15.30 -1.82 11.62
CA SER A 224 15.04 -3.13 10.99
C SER A 224 16.29 -4.00 10.98
N THR A 225 17.45 -3.42 10.68
CA THR A 225 18.74 -4.12 10.70
C THR A 225 19.09 -4.58 12.11
N THR A 226 18.91 -3.73 13.11
CA THR A 226 19.19 -4.05 14.50
C THR A 226 18.29 -5.18 15.02
N LEU A 227 16.99 -5.18 14.66
CA LEU A 227 16.09 -6.27 15.04
C LEU A 227 16.52 -7.59 14.42
N ARG A 228 16.89 -7.59 13.15
CA ARG A 228 17.36 -8.80 12.45
C ARG A 228 18.61 -9.38 13.10
N LEU A 229 19.60 -8.53 13.42
CA LEU A 229 20.82 -8.97 14.12
C LEU A 229 20.55 -9.56 15.51
N ARG A 230 19.47 -9.13 16.18
CA ARG A 230 19.05 -9.69 17.47
C ARG A 230 18.31 -11.01 17.36
N GLU A 231 17.67 -11.29 16.24
CA GLU A 231 17.00 -12.57 15.98
C GLU A 231 18.00 -13.68 15.57
N ASP A 232 19.15 -13.29 14.99
CA ASP A 232 20.21 -14.19 14.55
C ASP A 232 21.16 -14.60 15.70
N HIS A 233 20.98 -14.03 16.92
CA HIS A 233 21.76 -14.32 18.14
C HIS A 233 20.86 -14.75 19.31
#